data_c369cbb096e6dac1acf1761c1d2552a5
#
_entry.id   c369cbb096e6dac1acf1761c1d2552a5
#
_cell.length_a   1.000
_cell.length_b   1.000
_cell.length_c   1.000
_cell.angle_alpha   90.00
_cell.angle_beta   90.00
_cell.angle_gamma   90.00
#
_symmetry.space_group_name_H-M   'P 1'
#
loop_
_entity.id
_entity.type
_entity.pdbx_description
1 polymer ?
#
loop_
_entity_poly.entity_id
_entity_poly.type
_entity_poly.pdbx_seq_one_letter_code
_entity_poly.pdbx_strand_id
1 'polypeptide(L)'
;IKMGTGRVLTHLYRDLLGSDVTLPWFNGVLALLWIGLAVFLAARVFQMESETAVVLIAGIFATNITVSATAATYIHDLDSYMFAMLCSVGAVWLWNRHSRGWLIGWALVAASLGIHQSYVFLTVSLCMMACILELMRGGQFRAVLFKGLRAIGMILLGGAAYIVLLKGMLLLTGGTLFSGDYNSLDRMTLLTPGAIGTMIAGAYADWFGRLWNAYSSYPAILIRGATALFFAIDIAALAVFLLSKNRGLKEKLLCIALTALLPLGM
;
A
#
# COMPACT_ATOMS: atom_id res chain seq x y z
N ILE A 1 -4.33 -17.88 -17.24
CA ILE A 1 -3.52 -16.66 -17.55
C ILE A 1 -3.07 -15.97 -16.26
N LYS A 2 -3.95 -15.72 -15.27
CA LYS A 2 -3.58 -14.96 -14.05
C LYS A 2 -2.60 -15.66 -13.11
N MET A 3 -2.60 -17.00 -13.06
CA MET A 3 -1.61 -17.75 -12.28
C MET A 3 -0.17 -17.52 -12.79
N GLY A 4 0.02 -17.46 -14.12
CA GLY A 4 1.34 -17.18 -14.70
C GLY A 4 1.92 -15.82 -14.36
N THR A 5 1.06 -14.85 -13.94
CA THR A 5 1.48 -13.54 -13.43
C THR A 5 1.61 -13.48 -11.91
N GLY A 6 1.49 -14.63 -11.21
CA GLY A 6 1.58 -14.71 -9.75
C GLY A 6 0.30 -14.36 -8.99
N ARG A 7 -0.83 -14.10 -9.68
CA ARG A 7 -2.11 -13.73 -9.06
C ARG A 7 -2.96 -14.95 -8.76
N VAL A 8 -2.46 -15.83 -7.90
CA VAL A 8 -3.02 -17.16 -7.62
C VAL A 8 -4.36 -17.13 -6.88
N LEU A 9 -4.60 -16.11 -6.05
CA LEU A 9 -5.83 -15.98 -5.28
C LEU A 9 -6.96 -15.26 -6.02
N THR A 10 -6.71 -14.66 -7.18
CA THR A 10 -7.76 -14.00 -7.97
C THR A 10 -8.83 -14.99 -8.44
N HIS A 11 -8.45 -16.23 -8.78
CA HIS A 11 -9.41 -17.27 -9.13
C HIS A 11 -10.26 -17.68 -7.93
N LEU A 12 -9.62 -17.97 -6.79
CA LEU A 12 -10.33 -18.32 -5.57
C LEU A 12 -11.31 -17.22 -5.13
N TYR A 13 -10.92 -15.95 -5.24
CA TYR A 13 -11.80 -14.82 -4.95
C TYR A 13 -13.05 -14.84 -5.86
N ARG A 14 -12.86 -15.09 -7.16
CA ARG A 14 -13.95 -15.15 -8.12
C ARG A 14 -14.87 -16.35 -7.89
N ASP A 15 -14.30 -17.51 -7.62
CA ASP A 15 -15.06 -18.73 -7.34
C ASP A 15 -15.95 -18.56 -6.10
N LEU A 16 -15.43 -17.89 -5.05
CA LEU A 16 -16.18 -17.61 -3.83
C LEU A 16 -17.35 -16.63 -4.05
N LEU A 17 -17.20 -15.67 -4.97
CA LEU A 17 -18.26 -14.70 -5.28
C LEU A 17 -19.16 -15.12 -6.44
N GLY A 18 -18.98 -16.34 -6.99
CA GLY A 18 -19.82 -16.91 -8.04
C GLY A 18 -19.70 -16.20 -9.39
N SER A 19 -18.55 -15.60 -9.69
CA SER A 19 -18.39 -14.68 -10.81
C SER A 19 -17.72 -15.29 -12.05
N ASP A 20 -18.27 -16.36 -12.60
CA ASP A 20 -17.94 -16.77 -13.97
C ASP A 20 -18.46 -15.77 -15.02
N VAL A 21 -19.44 -14.97 -14.63
CA VAL A 21 -20.02 -13.91 -15.46
C VAL A 21 -19.64 -12.55 -14.90
N THR A 22 -18.88 -11.79 -15.66
CA THR A 22 -18.49 -10.42 -15.29
C THR A 22 -19.68 -9.48 -15.47
N LEU A 23 -20.22 -8.97 -14.39
CA LEU A 23 -21.22 -7.91 -14.37
C LEU A 23 -20.55 -6.61 -13.92
N PRO A 24 -20.24 -5.67 -14.83
CA PRO A 24 -19.47 -4.47 -14.49
C PRO A 24 -20.07 -3.63 -13.35
N TRP A 25 -21.41 -3.53 -13.31
CA TRP A 25 -22.08 -2.79 -12.25
C TRP A 25 -21.95 -3.48 -10.89
N PHE A 26 -21.99 -4.82 -10.85
CA PHE A 26 -21.83 -5.59 -9.61
C PHE A 26 -20.41 -5.48 -9.08
N ASN A 27 -19.41 -5.64 -9.97
CA ASN A 27 -18.00 -5.46 -9.61
C ASN A 27 -17.75 -4.03 -9.11
N GLY A 28 -18.39 -3.02 -9.70
CA GLY A 28 -18.33 -1.64 -9.23
C GLY A 28 -18.90 -1.46 -7.82
N VAL A 29 -20.04 -2.06 -7.52
CA VAL A 29 -20.65 -2.00 -6.16
C VAL A 29 -19.77 -2.70 -5.14
N LEU A 30 -19.26 -3.90 -5.46
CA LEU A 30 -18.32 -4.60 -4.57
C LEU A 30 -17.03 -3.80 -4.35
N ALA A 31 -16.49 -3.20 -5.40
CA ALA A 31 -15.30 -2.36 -5.29
C ALA A 31 -15.53 -1.19 -4.34
N LEU A 32 -16.67 -0.49 -4.45
CA LEU A 32 -17.03 0.59 -3.53
C LEU A 32 -17.19 0.10 -2.09
N LEU A 33 -17.76 -1.08 -1.88
CA LEU A 33 -17.86 -1.70 -0.55
C LEU A 33 -16.46 -1.94 0.04
N TRP A 34 -15.54 -2.53 -0.74
CA TRP A 34 -14.17 -2.80 -0.28
C TRP A 34 -13.39 -1.51 -0.01
N ILE A 35 -13.55 -0.49 -0.86
CA ILE A 35 -12.98 0.84 -0.63
C ILE A 35 -13.54 1.43 0.67
N GLY A 36 -14.84 1.40 0.88
CA GLY A 36 -15.49 1.93 2.07
C GLY A 36 -14.98 1.25 3.36
N LEU A 37 -14.85 -0.08 3.35
CA LEU A 37 -14.27 -0.82 4.48
C LEU A 37 -12.78 -0.49 4.69
N ALA A 38 -12.01 -0.35 3.62
CA ALA A 38 -10.60 0.05 3.72
C ALA A 38 -10.45 1.45 4.31
N VAL A 39 -11.27 2.41 3.88
CA VAL A 39 -11.33 3.77 4.44
C VAL A 39 -11.68 3.73 5.93
N PHE A 40 -12.71 2.97 6.30
CA PHE A 40 -13.07 2.79 7.69
C PHE A 40 -11.91 2.27 8.54
N LEU A 41 -11.21 1.23 8.08
CA LEU A 41 -10.05 0.69 8.79
C LEU A 41 -8.88 1.68 8.82
N ALA A 42 -8.61 2.40 7.73
CA ALA A 42 -7.57 3.43 7.68
C ALA A 42 -7.86 4.58 8.66
N ALA A 43 -9.12 5.04 8.73
CA ALA A 43 -9.54 6.04 9.70
C ALA A 43 -9.28 5.57 11.14
N ARG A 44 -9.49 4.28 11.45
CA ARG A 44 -9.16 3.67 12.74
C ARG A 44 -7.66 3.58 13.01
N VAL A 45 -6.86 3.27 11.99
CA VAL A 45 -5.38 3.24 12.10
C VAL A 45 -4.86 4.61 12.48
N PHE A 46 -5.32 5.65 11.79
CA PHE A 46 -4.86 7.03 11.98
C PHE A 46 -5.60 7.80 13.08
N GLN A 47 -6.60 7.16 13.74
CA GLN A 47 -7.41 7.75 14.81
C GLN A 47 -8.06 9.07 14.37
N MET A 48 -8.67 9.04 13.18
CA MET A 48 -9.38 10.20 12.65
C MET A 48 -10.71 10.38 13.37
N GLU A 49 -10.90 11.55 13.97
CA GLU A 49 -12.14 11.94 14.67
C GLU A 49 -13.00 12.91 13.85
N SER A 50 -12.36 13.63 12.91
CA SER A 50 -13.04 14.61 12.07
C SER A 50 -13.72 13.93 10.88
N GLU A 51 -15.00 14.17 10.69
CA GLU A 51 -15.76 13.73 9.51
C GLU A 51 -15.12 14.23 8.21
N THR A 52 -14.66 15.49 8.19
CA THR A 52 -13.95 16.07 7.05
C THR A 52 -12.70 15.28 6.70
N ALA A 53 -11.90 14.86 7.71
CA ALA A 53 -10.70 14.06 7.48
C ALA A 53 -11.07 12.68 6.90
N VAL A 54 -12.16 12.06 7.38
CA VAL A 54 -12.64 10.78 6.83
C VAL A 54 -13.13 10.94 5.39
N VAL A 55 -13.84 12.01 5.07
CA VAL A 55 -14.29 12.29 3.69
C VAL A 55 -13.09 12.54 2.77
N LEU A 56 -12.07 13.28 3.22
CA LEU A 56 -10.86 13.52 2.42
C LEU A 56 -10.10 12.22 2.14
N ILE A 57 -9.90 11.36 3.14
CA ILE A 57 -9.22 10.08 2.92
C ILE A 57 -10.07 9.16 2.03
N ALA A 58 -11.39 9.16 2.17
CA ALA A 58 -12.28 8.43 1.27
C ALA A 58 -12.14 8.92 -0.18
N GLY A 59 -12.05 10.22 -0.39
CA GLY A 59 -11.76 10.81 -1.69
C GLY A 59 -10.42 10.33 -2.25
N ILE A 60 -9.34 10.36 -1.45
CA ILE A 60 -8.01 9.90 -1.86
C ILE A 60 -8.05 8.41 -2.27
N PHE A 61 -8.71 7.55 -1.50
CA PHE A 61 -8.82 6.12 -1.82
C PHE A 61 -9.66 5.87 -3.07
N ALA A 62 -10.80 6.54 -3.22
CA ALA A 62 -11.73 6.32 -4.33
C ALA A 62 -11.25 6.93 -5.65
N THR A 63 -10.57 8.09 -5.60
CA THR A 63 -10.12 8.82 -6.80
C THR A 63 -8.64 8.61 -7.12
N ASN A 64 -7.97 7.74 -6.41
CA ASN A 64 -6.58 7.38 -6.71
C ASN A 64 -6.46 6.96 -8.18
N ILE A 65 -5.38 7.40 -8.83
CA ILE A 65 -5.16 7.14 -10.26
C ILE A 65 -5.15 5.63 -10.59
N THR A 66 -4.63 4.80 -9.68
CA THR A 66 -4.63 3.33 -9.85
C THR A 66 -6.06 2.78 -9.85
N VAL A 67 -6.93 3.26 -8.95
CA VAL A 67 -8.34 2.87 -8.90
C VAL A 67 -9.06 3.34 -10.16
N SER A 68 -8.89 4.60 -10.54
CA SER A 68 -9.50 5.17 -11.74
C SER A 68 -9.05 4.47 -13.03
N ALA A 69 -7.75 4.20 -13.16
CA ALA A 69 -7.20 3.46 -14.30
C ALA A 69 -7.71 2.02 -14.34
N THR A 70 -7.80 1.34 -13.19
CA THR A 70 -8.35 -0.02 -13.10
C THR A 70 -9.83 -0.05 -13.47
N ALA A 71 -10.61 0.94 -13.02
CA ALA A 71 -12.02 1.06 -13.38
C ALA A 71 -12.21 1.28 -14.90
N ALA A 72 -11.33 2.05 -15.53
CA ALA A 72 -11.39 2.35 -16.95
C ALA A 72 -10.92 1.18 -17.85
N THR A 73 -9.94 0.37 -17.38
CA THR A 73 -9.28 -0.63 -18.24
C THR A 73 -9.55 -2.08 -17.82
N TYR A 74 -9.76 -2.33 -16.52
CA TYR A 74 -9.90 -3.66 -15.94
C TYR A 74 -11.10 -3.77 -15.00
N ILE A 75 -12.26 -3.27 -15.44
CA ILE A 75 -13.51 -3.25 -14.64
C ILE A 75 -13.89 -4.64 -14.11
N HIS A 76 -13.56 -5.70 -14.84
CA HIS A 76 -13.80 -7.08 -14.46
C HIS A 76 -12.89 -7.59 -13.32
N ASP A 77 -11.83 -6.86 -12.98
CA ASP A 77 -10.92 -7.17 -11.88
C ASP A 77 -10.97 -6.12 -10.76
N LEU A 78 -11.75 -5.06 -10.94
CA LEU A 78 -11.78 -3.92 -10.04
C LEU A 78 -12.10 -4.33 -8.60
N ASP A 79 -13.11 -5.14 -8.42
CA ASP A 79 -13.55 -5.63 -7.10
C ASP A 79 -12.47 -6.46 -6.40
N SER A 80 -11.82 -7.39 -7.12
CA SER A 80 -10.74 -8.21 -6.57
C SER A 80 -9.52 -7.35 -6.17
N TYR A 81 -9.18 -6.33 -6.95
CA TYR A 81 -8.09 -5.42 -6.63
C TYR A 81 -8.42 -4.54 -5.42
N MET A 82 -9.66 -4.06 -5.32
CA MET A 82 -10.10 -3.32 -4.13
C MET A 82 -10.16 -4.22 -2.89
N PHE A 83 -10.46 -5.50 -3.05
CA PHE A 83 -10.33 -6.48 -1.96
C PHE A 83 -8.86 -6.69 -1.53
N ALA A 84 -7.91 -6.73 -2.48
CA ALA A 84 -6.48 -6.76 -2.15
C ALA A 84 -6.04 -5.51 -1.37
N MET A 85 -6.56 -4.34 -1.75
CA MET A 85 -6.37 -3.09 -1.00
C MET A 85 -6.94 -3.19 0.42
N LEU A 86 -8.16 -3.70 0.58
CA LEU A 86 -8.77 -3.93 1.89
C LEU A 86 -7.92 -4.88 2.74
N CYS A 87 -7.41 -5.97 2.17
CA CYS A 87 -6.49 -6.88 2.87
C CYS A 87 -5.23 -6.16 3.35
N SER A 88 -4.63 -5.30 2.52
CA SER A 88 -3.46 -4.50 2.89
C SER A 88 -3.75 -3.57 4.06
N VAL A 89 -4.83 -2.80 3.99
CA VAL A 89 -5.23 -1.89 5.08
C VAL A 89 -5.63 -2.67 6.33
N GLY A 90 -6.31 -3.81 6.17
CA GLY A 90 -6.68 -4.71 7.25
C GLY A 90 -5.48 -5.28 8.00
N ALA A 91 -4.41 -5.64 7.28
CA ALA A 91 -3.16 -6.09 7.88
C ALA A 91 -2.55 -4.98 8.77
N VAL A 92 -2.52 -3.74 8.26
CA VAL A 92 -2.03 -2.58 9.01
C VAL A 92 -2.89 -2.31 10.24
N TRP A 93 -4.22 -2.40 10.11
CA TRP A 93 -5.13 -2.21 11.23
C TRP A 93 -4.91 -3.25 12.33
N LEU A 94 -4.80 -4.54 11.99
CA LEU A 94 -4.50 -5.62 12.95
C LEU A 94 -3.18 -5.39 13.66
N TRP A 95 -2.12 -5.10 12.91
CA TRP A 95 -0.80 -4.80 13.45
C TRP A 95 -0.80 -3.57 14.37
N ASN A 96 -1.52 -2.51 13.99
CA ASN A 96 -1.58 -1.27 14.75
C ASN A 96 -2.42 -1.42 16.03
N ARG A 97 -3.53 -2.17 15.97
CA ARG A 97 -4.50 -2.30 17.06
C ARG A 97 -4.09 -3.28 18.15
N HIS A 98 -3.44 -4.37 17.80
CA HIS A 98 -3.14 -5.47 18.70
C HIS A 98 -1.64 -5.80 18.73
N SER A 99 -1.08 -5.99 19.93
CA SER A 99 0.35 -6.31 20.11
C SER A 99 0.79 -7.57 19.35
N ARG A 100 -0.11 -8.55 19.18
CA ARG A 100 0.10 -9.78 18.41
C ARG A 100 -0.58 -9.76 17.04
N GLY A 101 -1.18 -8.64 16.63
CA GLY A 101 -1.91 -8.50 15.36
C GLY A 101 -1.04 -8.76 14.13
N TRP A 102 0.26 -8.51 14.21
CA TRP A 102 1.21 -8.81 13.15
C TRP A 102 1.31 -10.31 12.85
N LEU A 103 1.03 -11.19 13.85
CA LEU A 103 1.01 -12.66 13.71
C LEU A 103 -0.23 -13.16 12.93
N ILE A 104 -1.21 -12.33 12.71
CA ILE A 104 -2.41 -12.64 11.90
C ILE A 104 -2.38 -11.79 10.62
N GLY A 105 -1.90 -10.55 10.72
CA GLY A 105 -1.82 -9.60 9.61
C GLY A 105 -1.02 -10.12 8.41
N TRP A 106 -0.01 -10.99 8.62
CA TRP A 106 0.75 -11.60 7.54
C TRP A 106 -0.14 -12.39 6.56
N ALA A 107 -1.20 -13.03 7.05
CA ALA A 107 -2.12 -13.77 6.19
C ALA A 107 -2.88 -12.82 5.25
N LEU A 108 -3.27 -11.63 5.72
CA LEU A 108 -3.87 -10.59 4.87
C LEU A 108 -2.85 -10.01 3.88
N VAL A 109 -1.58 -9.86 4.27
CA VAL A 109 -0.51 -9.47 3.33
C VAL A 109 -0.35 -10.54 2.25
N ALA A 110 -0.31 -11.82 2.61
CA ALA A 110 -0.23 -12.92 1.65
C ALA A 110 -1.44 -12.95 0.71
N ALA A 111 -2.65 -12.72 1.23
CA ALA A 111 -3.87 -12.63 0.44
C ALA A 111 -3.81 -11.46 -0.55
N SER A 112 -3.39 -10.28 -0.10
CA SER A 112 -3.20 -9.12 -0.95
C SER A 112 -2.21 -9.40 -2.08
N LEU A 113 -1.03 -9.95 -1.78
CA LEU A 113 -0.01 -10.33 -2.76
C LEU A 113 -0.52 -11.38 -3.76
N GLY A 114 -1.30 -12.35 -3.29
CA GLY A 114 -1.88 -13.41 -4.13
C GLY A 114 -2.96 -12.92 -5.10
N ILE A 115 -3.55 -11.75 -4.85
CA ILE A 115 -4.51 -11.09 -5.75
C ILE A 115 -3.80 -10.05 -6.61
N HIS A 116 -3.07 -9.12 -6.00
CA HIS A 116 -2.35 -8.07 -6.72
C HIS A 116 -1.13 -7.57 -5.93
N GLN A 117 0.06 -7.88 -6.42
CA GLN A 117 1.33 -7.67 -5.72
C GLN A 117 1.61 -6.21 -5.34
N SER A 118 1.14 -5.25 -6.14
CA SER A 118 1.41 -3.82 -5.91
C SER A 118 0.85 -3.29 -4.58
N TYR A 119 -0.17 -3.93 -4.01
CA TYR A 119 -0.75 -3.44 -2.74
C TYR A 119 0.12 -3.69 -1.50
N VAL A 120 1.19 -4.48 -1.60
CA VAL A 120 2.16 -4.59 -0.49
C VAL A 120 2.81 -3.24 -0.20
N PHE A 121 3.05 -2.43 -1.23
CA PHE A 121 3.60 -1.08 -1.07
C PHE A 121 2.67 -0.16 -0.28
N LEU A 122 1.36 -0.29 -0.47
CA LEU A 122 0.38 0.39 0.37
C LEU A 122 0.51 -0.03 1.85
N THR A 123 0.68 -1.34 2.12
CA THR A 123 0.92 -1.83 3.49
C THR A 123 2.18 -1.20 4.09
N VAL A 124 3.29 -1.15 3.34
CA VAL A 124 4.55 -0.55 3.78
C VAL A 124 4.37 0.93 4.10
N SER A 125 3.78 1.70 3.17
CA SER A 125 3.55 3.15 3.35
C SER A 125 2.66 3.45 4.55
N LEU A 126 1.55 2.73 4.72
CA LEU A 126 0.65 2.94 5.85
C LEU A 126 1.30 2.57 7.19
N CYS A 127 2.14 1.52 7.25
CA CYS A 127 2.90 1.19 8.44
C CYS A 127 3.91 2.30 8.78
N MET A 128 4.64 2.84 7.79
CA MET A 128 5.57 3.95 8.00
C MET A 128 4.84 5.20 8.48
N MET A 129 3.73 5.58 7.83
CA MET A 129 2.91 6.73 8.24
C MET A 129 2.37 6.57 9.67
N ALA A 130 1.91 5.37 10.05
CA ALA A 130 1.44 5.11 11.42
C ALA A 130 2.58 5.26 12.44
N CYS A 131 3.80 4.82 12.13
CA CYS A 131 4.97 5.01 12.98
C CYS A 131 5.36 6.50 13.08
N ILE A 132 5.36 7.24 11.98
CA ILE A 132 5.63 8.69 11.97
C ILE A 132 4.61 9.42 12.86
N LEU A 133 3.33 9.17 12.67
CA LEU A 133 2.28 9.80 13.48
C LEU A 133 2.39 9.46 14.97
N GLU A 134 2.76 8.23 15.30
CA GLU A 134 2.99 7.84 16.69
C GLU A 134 4.18 8.61 17.31
N LEU A 135 5.27 8.79 16.57
CA LEU A 135 6.40 9.64 17.01
C LEU A 135 5.95 11.09 17.22
N MET A 136 5.19 11.64 16.27
CA MET A 136 4.68 13.01 16.34
C MET A 136 3.74 13.20 17.55
N ARG A 137 2.93 12.18 17.90
CA ARG A 137 2.03 12.18 19.06
C ARG A 137 2.72 11.91 20.39
N GLY A 138 4.02 11.61 20.42
CA GLY A 138 4.77 11.41 21.65
C GLY A 138 5.22 9.99 21.94
N GLY A 139 5.12 9.11 20.97
CA GLY A 139 5.62 7.76 21.09
C GLY A 139 7.11 7.72 21.37
N GLN A 140 7.53 6.81 22.26
CA GLN A 140 8.93 6.61 22.59
C GLN A 140 9.67 5.88 21.47
N PHE A 141 10.93 6.25 21.20
CA PHE A 141 11.77 5.65 20.17
C PHE A 141 11.76 4.12 20.17
N ARG A 142 11.99 3.50 21.33
CA ARG A 142 12.04 2.02 21.44
C ARG A 142 10.69 1.38 21.08
N ALA A 143 9.59 1.93 21.56
CA ALA A 143 8.25 1.41 21.30
C ALA A 143 7.94 1.44 19.81
N VAL A 144 8.19 2.58 19.14
CA VAL A 144 7.93 2.75 17.71
C VAL A 144 8.89 1.90 16.87
N LEU A 145 10.17 1.79 17.26
CA LEU A 145 11.13 0.93 16.58
C LEU A 145 10.68 -0.55 16.62
N PHE A 146 10.33 -1.08 17.81
CA PHE A 146 9.84 -2.46 17.91
C PHE A 146 8.53 -2.68 17.16
N LYS A 147 7.66 -1.68 17.14
CA LYS A 147 6.45 -1.71 16.35
C LYS A 147 6.78 -1.78 14.84
N GLY A 148 7.71 -0.98 14.35
CA GLY A 148 8.21 -1.05 12.98
C GLY A 148 8.84 -2.40 12.64
N LEU A 149 9.66 -2.98 13.52
CA LEU A 149 10.23 -4.32 13.33
C LEU A 149 9.16 -5.40 13.21
N ARG A 150 8.05 -5.31 13.97
CA ARG A 150 6.89 -6.22 13.84
C ARG A 150 6.19 -6.03 12.49
N ALA A 151 6.11 -4.80 11.95
CA ALA A 151 5.58 -4.56 10.62
C ALA A 151 6.45 -5.23 9.55
N ILE A 152 7.77 -5.09 9.64
CA ILE A 152 8.72 -5.77 8.75
C ILE A 152 8.53 -7.29 8.84
N GLY A 153 8.47 -7.86 10.05
CA GLY A 153 8.20 -9.29 10.27
C GLY A 153 6.88 -9.75 9.64
N MET A 154 5.81 -8.97 9.78
CA MET A 154 4.51 -9.24 9.16
C MET A 154 4.60 -9.29 7.64
N ILE A 155 5.28 -8.32 7.02
CA ILE A 155 5.44 -8.22 5.57
C ILE A 155 6.29 -9.37 5.04
N LEU A 156 7.40 -9.69 5.71
CA LEU A 156 8.28 -10.79 5.31
C LEU A 156 7.59 -12.14 5.42
N LEU A 157 6.85 -12.40 6.52
CA LEU A 157 6.05 -13.62 6.67
C LEU A 157 4.95 -13.72 5.62
N GLY A 158 4.26 -12.61 5.33
CA GLY A 158 3.26 -12.55 4.28
C GLY A 158 3.84 -12.82 2.90
N GLY A 159 5.00 -12.25 2.59
CA GLY A 159 5.73 -12.53 1.36
C GLY A 159 6.18 -13.99 1.24
N ALA A 160 6.74 -14.56 2.31
CA ALA A 160 7.12 -15.97 2.35
C ALA A 160 5.91 -16.89 2.14
N ALA A 161 4.80 -16.63 2.84
CA ALA A 161 3.56 -17.39 2.68
C ALA A 161 3.00 -17.29 1.27
N TYR A 162 3.02 -16.10 0.66
CA TYR A 162 2.64 -15.91 -0.73
C TYR A 162 3.51 -16.75 -1.68
N ILE A 163 4.84 -16.78 -1.49
CA ILE A 163 5.75 -17.60 -2.33
C ILE A 163 5.43 -19.09 -2.19
N VAL A 164 5.19 -19.57 -0.97
CA VAL A 164 4.79 -20.97 -0.72
C VAL A 164 3.47 -21.28 -1.41
N LEU A 165 2.47 -20.40 -1.26
CA LEU A 165 1.17 -20.56 -1.91
C LEU A 165 1.30 -20.57 -3.43
N LEU A 166 2.07 -19.64 -4.01
CA LEU A 166 2.31 -19.55 -5.44
C LEU A 166 2.94 -20.83 -5.98
N LYS A 167 4.04 -21.29 -5.36
CA LYS A 167 4.71 -22.53 -5.76
C LYS A 167 3.80 -23.75 -5.61
N GLY A 168 3.05 -23.84 -4.51
CA GLY A 168 2.08 -24.92 -4.28
C GLY A 168 1.01 -24.96 -5.37
N MET A 169 0.43 -23.83 -5.72
CA MET A 169 -0.59 -23.74 -6.78
C MET A 169 -0.03 -24.08 -8.16
N LEU A 170 1.18 -23.62 -8.49
CA LEU A 170 1.85 -23.98 -9.75
C LEU A 170 2.11 -25.49 -9.85
N LEU A 171 2.55 -26.13 -8.75
CA LEU A 171 2.77 -27.58 -8.72
C LEU A 171 1.46 -28.35 -8.88
N LEU A 172 0.38 -27.93 -8.21
CA LEU A 172 -0.91 -28.61 -8.26
C LEU A 172 -1.59 -28.48 -9.63
N THR A 173 -1.37 -27.36 -10.34
CA THR A 173 -2.01 -27.08 -11.63
C THR A 173 -1.13 -27.42 -12.84
N GLY A 174 0.12 -27.81 -12.62
CA GLY A 174 1.10 -27.97 -13.71
C GLY A 174 1.43 -26.65 -14.43
N GLY A 175 1.10 -25.50 -13.82
CA GLY A 175 1.31 -24.19 -14.41
C GLY A 175 2.76 -23.73 -14.34
N THR A 176 3.11 -22.78 -15.21
CA THR A 176 4.42 -22.10 -15.22
C THR A 176 4.22 -20.60 -15.09
N LEU A 177 5.21 -19.93 -14.51
CA LEU A 177 5.25 -18.46 -14.50
C LEU A 177 5.58 -17.94 -15.89
N PHE A 178 4.95 -16.84 -16.26
CA PHE A 178 5.35 -16.12 -17.48
C PHE A 178 6.73 -15.49 -17.27
N SER A 179 7.61 -15.62 -18.24
CA SER A 179 8.93 -15.03 -18.28
C SER A 179 9.05 -14.05 -19.43
N GLY A 180 9.75 -12.92 -19.18
CA GLY A 180 10.08 -11.94 -20.23
C GLY A 180 8.95 -10.97 -20.61
N ASP A 181 7.73 -11.13 -20.12
CA ASP A 181 6.60 -10.26 -20.43
C ASP A 181 6.48 -9.10 -19.43
N TYR A 182 5.72 -8.06 -19.79
CA TYR A 182 5.46 -6.85 -18.97
C TYR A 182 5.00 -7.17 -17.55
N ASN A 183 4.19 -8.21 -17.38
CA ASN A 183 3.63 -8.65 -16.10
C ASN A 183 4.39 -9.82 -15.46
N SER A 184 5.63 -10.14 -15.90
CA SER A 184 6.37 -11.28 -15.38
C SER A 184 7.01 -10.97 -14.01
N LEU A 185 6.95 -11.95 -13.10
CA LEU A 185 7.55 -11.84 -11.76
C LEU A 185 9.09 -11.78 -11.79
N ASP A 186 9.73 -12.34 -12.80
CA ASP A 186 11.18 -12.31 -12.99
C ASP A 186 11.70 -10.87 -13.13
N ARG A 187 10.96 -9.98 -13.78
CA ARG A 187 11.30 -8.55 -13.82
C ARG A 187 11.19 -7.83 -12.48
N MET A 188 10.33 -8.32 -11.58
CA MET A 188 10.16 -7.76 -10.25
C MET A 188 11.21 -8.27 -9.25
N THR A 189 11.90 -9.38 -9.56
CA THR A 189 12.81 -10.06 -8.62
C THR A 189 14.29 -9.87 -8.94
N LEU A 190 14.65 -9.13 -10.00
CA LEU A 190 16.04 -8.86 -10.38
C LEU A 190 16.70 -7.85 -9.41
N LEU A 191 16.89 -8.28 -8.16
CA LEU A 191 17.68 -7.56 -7.17
C LEU A 191 19.16 -7.87 -7.38
N THR A 192 19.77 -7.33 -8.41
CA THR A 192 21.24 -7.27 -8.47
C THR A 192 21.72 -6.11 -7.61
N PRO A 193 22.83 -6.25 -6.85
CA PRO A 193 23.34 -5.15 -6.01
C PRO A 193 23.54 -3.83 -6.78
N GLY A 194 23.94 -3.89 -8.07
CA GLY A 194 24.06 -2.71 -8.92
C GLY A 194 22.72 -2.08 -9.32
N ALA A 195 21.62 -2.85 -9.35
CA ALA A 195 20.30 -2.34 -9.68
C ALA A 195 19.59 -1.65 -8.50
N ILE A 196 19.98 -1.95 -7.26
CA ILE A 196 19.32 -1.37 -6.07
C ILE A 196 19.42 0.17 -6.08
N GLY A 197 20.60 0.70 -6.36
CA GLY A 197 20.79 2.16 -6.41
C GLY A 197 19.95 2.83 -7.50
N THR A 198 19.86 2.24 -8.67
CA THR A 198 19.03 2.75 -9.77
C THR A 198 17.54 2.60 -9.47
N MET A 199 17.12 1.52 -8.82
CA MET A 199 15.73 1.34 -8.37
C MET A 199 15.32 2.38 -7.32
N ILE A 200 16.18 2.64 -6.33
CA ILE A 200 15.94 3.68 -5.33
C ILE A 200 15.85 5.04 -6.01
N ALA A 201 16.83 5.42 -6.84
CA ALA A 201 16.81 6.68 -7.56
C ALA A 201 15.58 6.80 -8.47
N GLY A 202 15.19 5.72 -9.14
CA GLY A 202 13.97 5.63 -9.94
C GLY A 202 12.72 5.85 -9.11
N ALA A 203 12.59 5.22 -7.94
CA ALA A 203 11.43 5.40 -7.06
C ALA A 203 11.26 6.87 -6.62
N TYR A 204 12.35 7.55 -6.25
CA TYR A 204 12.29 8.98 -5.92
C TYR A 204 11.96 9.85 -7.14
N ALA A 205 12.58 9.58 -8.29
CA ALA A 205 12.31 10.32 -9.52
C ALA A 205 10.85 10.17 -9.96
N ASP A 206 10.32 8.94 -9.90
CA ASP A 206 8.91 8.65 -10.21
C ASP A 206 7.97 9.30 -9.20
N TRP A 207 8.28 9.27 -7.92
CA TRP A 207 7.47 9.88 -6.87
C TRP A 207 7.35 11.40 -7.10
N PHE A 208 8.48 12.11 -7.23
CA PHE A 208 8.49 13.54 -7.52
C PHE A 208 7.89 13.85 -8.89
N GLY A 209 8.21 13.05 -9.91
CA GLY A 209 7.69 13.23 -11.27
C GLY A 209 6.17 13.11 -11.33
N ARG A 210 5.59 12.11 -10.68
CA ARG A 210 4.12 11.90 -10.64
C ARG A 210 3.39 12.97 -9.84
N LEU A 211 3.98 13.46 -8.77
CA LEU A 211 3.40 14.54 -7.97
C LEU A 211 3.50 15.91 -8.67
N TRP A 212 4.56 16.13 -9.47
CA TRP A 212 4.81 17.43 -10.10
C TRP A 212 4.32 17.52 -11.53
N ASN A 213 4.31 16.41 -12.27
CA ASN A 213 3.86 16.39 -13.65
C ASN A 213 2.38 16.07 -13.71
N ALA A 214 1.58 17.08 -14.03
CA ALA A 214 0.16 16.90 -14.29
C ALA A 214 -0.05 15.99 -15.50
N TYR A 215 -0.72 14.87 -15.31
CA TYR A 215 -1.25 14.12 -16.44
C TYR A 215 -2.31 14.97 -17.15
N SER A 216 -2.20 15.07 -18.42
CA SER A 216 -2.70 15.92 -19.48
C SER A 216 -4.14 16.51 -19.45
N SER A 217 -5.00 16.16 -18.50
CA SER A 217 -6.41 16.54 -18.53
C SER A 217 -6.80 17.72 -17.61
N TYR A 218 -5.90 18.16 -16.73
CA TYR A 218 -6.15 19.25 -15.78
C TYR A 218 -5.12 20.37 -15.94
N PRO A 219 -5.48 21.62 -15.62
CA PRO A 219 -4.52 22.72 -15.61
C PRO A 219 -3.32 22.39 -14.72
N ALA A 220 -2.15 22.26 -15.31
CA ALA A 220 -0.90 21.89 -14.62
C ALA A 220 -0.63 22.78 -13.39
N ILE A 221 -1.05 24.05 -13.44
CA ILE A 221 -0.89 25.02 -12.35
C ILE A 221 -1.68 24.62 -11.10
N LEU A 222 -2.90 24.07 -11.25
CA LEU A 222 -3.71 23.64 -10.11
C LEU A 222 -3.11 22.42 -9.41
N ILE A 223 -2.63 21.44 -10.19
CA ILE A 223 -2.01 20.23 -9.63
C ILE A 223 -0.70 20.59 -8.94
N ARG A 224 0.16 21.37 -9.61
CA ARG A 224 1.42 21.81 -9.00
C ARG A 224 1.20 22.68 -7.77
N GLY A 225 0.20 23.56 -7.79
CA GLY A 225 -0.18 24.39 -6.65
C GLY A 225 -0.66 23.52 -5.47
N ALA A 226 -1.54 22.56 -5.70
CA ALA A 226 -2.01 21.64 -4.68
C ALA A 226 -0.84 20.79 -4.12
N THR A 227 0.00 20.23 -4.99
CA THR A 227 1.18 19.46 -4.59
C THR A 227 2.13 20.29 -3.74
N ALA A 228 2.44 21.53 -4.16
CA ALA A 228 3.29 22.44 -3.41
C ALA A 228 2.70 22.78 -2.03
N LEU A 229 1.38 22.97 -1.95
CA LEU A 229 0.68 23.21 -0.69
C LEU A 229 0.79 22.01 0.25
N PHE A 230 0.55 20.78 -0.22
CA PHE A 230 0.68 19.57 0.59
C PHE A 230 2.11 19.40 1.09
N PHE A 231 3.13 19.56 0.23
CA PHE A 231 4.52 19.53 0.67
C PHE A 231 4.86 20.62 1.70
N ALA A 232 4.34 21.82 1.53
CA ALA A 232 4.55 22.89 2.50
C ALA A 232 3.96 22.54 3.87
N ILE A 233 2.77 21.93 3.89
CA ILE A 233 2.11 21.45 5.13
C ILE A 233 2.95 20.34 5.78
N ASP A 234 3.39 19.35 4.99
CA ASP A 234 4.20 18.23 5.50
C ASP A 234 5.54 18.71 6.05
N ILE A 235 6.23 19.60 5.34
CA ILE A 235 7.49 20.22 5.78
C ILE A 235 7.27 21.04 7.06
N ALA A 236 6.19 21.82 7.13
CA ALA A 236 5.86 22.61 8.33
C ALA A 236 5.57 21.69 9.52
N ALA A 237 4.79 20.62 9.35
CA ALA A 237 4.51 19.65 10.40
C ALA A 237 5.79 18.95 10.88
N LEU A 238 6.65 18.53 9.96
CA LEU A 238 7.96 17.94 10.29
C LEU A 238 8.86 18.94 11.01
N ALA A 239 8.92 20.19 10.55
CA ALA A 239 9.72 21.24 11.18
C ALA A 239 9.25 21.52 12.62
N VAL A 240 7.93 21.63 12.85
CA VAL A 240 7.36 21.80 14.20
C VAL A 240 7.78 20.64 15.10
N PHE A 241 7.71 19.41 14.62
CA PHE A 241 8.15 18.24 15.36
C PHE A 241 9.66 18.29 15.66
N LEU A 242 10.50 18.62 14.69
CA LEU A 242 11.96 18.67 14.84
C LEU A 242 12.42 19.79 15.76
N LEU A 243 11.74 20.92 15.74
CA LEU A 243 12.05 22.07 16.62
C LEU A 243 11.52 21.88 18.05
N SER A 244 10.62 20.93 18.28
CA SER A 244 10.09 20.65 19.61
C SER A 244 11.21 20.26 20.59
N LYS A 245 11.30 20.99 21.73
CA LYS A 245 12.27 20.71 22.80
C LYS A 245 11.93 19.46 23.60
N ASN A 246 10.68 19.00 23.54
CA ASN A 246 10.18 17.86 24.30
C ASN A 246 10.44 16.50 23.61
N ARG A 247 11.14 16.49 22.49
CA ARG A 247 11.45 15.29 21.71
C ARG A 247 12.94 14.98 21.73
N GLY A 248 13.29 13.73 22.00
CA GLY A 248 14.66 13.28 21.99
C GLY A 248 15.25 13.23 20.57
N LEU A 249 16.57 13.24 20.48
CA LEU A 249 17.27 13.16 19.18
C LEU A 249 16.94 11.86 18.44
N LYS A 250 16.79 10.75 19.15
CA LYS A 250 16.49 9.43 18.54
C LYS A 250 15.13 9.40 17.87
N GLU A 251 14.10 10.00 18.49
CA GLU A 251 12.76 10.14 17.93
C GLU A 251 12.77 11.00 16.66
N LYS A 252 13.52 12.10 16.68
CA LYS A 252 13.68 13.00 15.54
C LYS A 252 14.37 12.30 14.36
N LEU A 253 15.49 11.61 14.62
CA LEU A 253 16.21 10.87 13.59
C LEU A 253 15.38 9.74 12.98
N LEU A 254 14.63 9.00 13.81
CA LEU A 254 13.75 7.96 13.32
C LEU A 254 12.62 8.52 12.46
N CYS A 255 12.03 9.65 12.86
CA CYS A 255 10.98 10.32 12.07
C CYS A 255 11.54 10.78 10.70
N ILE A 256 12.70 11.40 10.65
CA ILE A 256 13.37 11.80 9.40
C ILE A 256 13.62 10.58 8.52
N ALA A 257 14.17 9.51 9.08
CA ALA A 257 14.47 8.29 8.33
C ALA A 257 13.21 7.67 7.73
N LEU A 258 12.11 7.54 8.51
CA LEU A 258 10.85 7.02 8.01
C LEU A 258 10.23 7.92 6.94
N THR A 259 10.27 9.24 7.11
CA THR A 259 9.77 10.20 6.12
C THR A 259 10.58 10.11 4.82
N ALA A 260 11.91 9.99 4.93
CA ALA A 260 12.75 9.82 3.75
C ALA A 260 12.49 8.50 3.03
N LEU A 261 12.09 7.43 3.71
CA LEU A 261 11.81 6.12 3.11
C LEU A 261 10.42 6.03 2.48
N LEU A 262 9.49 6.99 2.74
CA LEU A 262 8.12 6.93 2.19
C LEU A 262 8.06 6.75 0.66
N PRO A 263 8.91 7.43 -0.15
CA PRO A 263 8.89 7.22 -1.61
C PRO A 263 9.20 5.80 -2.06
N LEU A 264 9.88 5.01 -1.22
CA LEU A 264 10.16 3.59 -1.51
C LEU A 264 8.96 2.66 -1.27
N GLY A 265 7.90 3.16 -0.66
CA GLY A 265 6.64 2.47 -0.45
C GLY A 265 5.62 2.67 -1.58
N MET A 266 6.07 3.10 -2.75
CA MET A 266 5.21 3.32 -3.92
C MET A 266 5.43 2.30 -5.01
#